data_12adc3cabc16fc200795704c0c5b1c97
#
_entry.id   12adc3cabc16fc200795704c0c5b1c97
#
_cell.length_a   1.000
_cell.length_b   1.000
_cell.length_c   1.000
_cell.angle_alpha   90.00
_cell.angle_beta   90.00
_cell.angle_gamma   90.00
#
_symmetry.space_group_name_H-M   'P 1'
#
loop_
_entity.id
_entity.type
_entity.pdbx_description
1 polymer ?
#
loop_
_entity_poly.entity_id
_entity_poly.type
_entity_poly.pdbx_seq_one_letter_code
_entity_poly.pdbx_strand_id
1 'polypeptide(L)'
;MSFVQKVYKFRQAVTEGKNVIPCLSFLQGALLLWIGICLCGPQTLFAQKGNQADALFLAASQRIKSGVMIDFASETVNTKGQTLHSTKGTVKLLDRCFRLRFDDLDVNYDGNSSYSYYDRKNDNFVLFDGNKEHVADMNPILVLSSWKQYKRSLLSSANGKNKYSLTPLASGSAVSRFIVTFDRGRALPTRIEAVSREGYTTVVSVTREVSAPKLKRGDFVQTASEYPSAEVIDLR
;
A
#
# COMPACT_ATOMS: atom_id res chain seq x y z
N MET A 1 -3.70 -11.79 -4.05
CA MET A 1 -3.15 -11.29 -5.34
C MET A 1 -2.65 -9.87 -5.12
N SER A 2 -1.36 -9.58 -5.38
CA SER A 2 -0.83 -8.23 -5.19
C SER A 2 -1.51 -7.25 -6.16
N PHE A 3 -1.46 -5.95 -5.84
CA PHE A 3 -2.01 -4.92 -6.73
C PHE A 3 -1.38 -4.99 -8.12
N VAL A 4 -0.06 -5.12 -8.19
CA VAL A 4 0.66 -5.29 -9.45
C VAL A 4 0.09 -6.47 -10.24
N GLN A 5 -0.18 -7.61 -9.60
CA GLN A 5 -0.83 -8.76 -10.24
C GLN A 5 -2.30 -8.48 -10.62
N LYS A 6 -3.04 -7.69 -9.82
CA LYS A 6 -4.41 -7.27 -10.18
C LYS A 6 -4.39 -6.36 -11.39
N VAL A 7 -3.48 -5.38 -11.46
CA VAL A 7 -3.32 -4.48 -12.61
C VAL A 7 -2.89 -5.27 -13.85
N TYR A 8 -1.93 -6.21 -13.73
CA TYR A 8 -1.51 -7.05 -14.85
C TYR A 8 -2.60 -8.01 -15.33
N LYS A 9 -3.36 -8.66 -14.42
CA LYS A 9 -4.51 -9.49 -14.82
C LYS A 9 -5.65 -8.68 -15.42
N PHE A 10 -5.91 -7.50 -14.90
CA PHE A 10 -6.87 -6.57 -15.46
C PHE A 10 -6.44 -6.13 -16.86
N ARG A 11 -5.16 -5.78 -17.03
CA ARG A 11 -4.53 -5.49 -18.32
C ARG A 11 -4.74 -6.64 -19.32
N GLN A 12 -4.44 -7.88 -18.92
CA GLN A 12 -4.69 -9.05 -19.76
C GLN A 12 -6.18 -9.22 -20.12
N ALA A 13 -7.08 -9.03 -19.14
CA ALA A 13 -8.53 -9.19 -19.36
C ALA A 13 -9.10 -8.12 -20.32
N VAL A 14 -8.62 -6.87 -20.23
CA VAL A 14 -9.00 -5.79 -21.14
C VAL A 14 -8.46 -6.05 -22.55
N THR A 15 -7.20 -6.50 -22.67
CA THR A 15 -6.59 -6.81 -23.98
C THR A 15 -7.20 -8.05 -24.65
N GLU A 16 -7.76 -8.99 -23.85
CA GLU A 16 -8.42 -10.22 -24.34
C GLU A 16 -9.94 -10.06 -24.52
N GLY A 17 -10.50 -8.86 -24.30
CA GLY A 17 -11.94 -8.58 -24.49
C GLY A 17 -12.86 -9.37 -23.54
N LYS A 18 -12.36 -9.85 -22.41
CA LYS A 18 -13.15 -10.62 -21.44
C LYS A 18 -13.89 -9.69 -20.47
N ASN A 19 -15.20 -9.90 -20.34
CA ASN A 19 -16.04 -9.20 -19.36
C ASN A 19 -15.50 -9.44 -17.91
N VAL A 20 -14.96 -8.40 -17.29
CA VAL A 20 -14.47 -8.45 -15.92
C VAL A 20 -15.61 -8.03 -14.98
N ILE A 21 -16.41 -9.01 -14.53
CA ILE A 21 -17.35 -8.79 -13.42
C ILE A 21 -16.59 -9.07 -12.12
N PRO A 22 -16.45 -8.10 -11.21
CA PRO A 22 -15.87 -8.38 -9.91
C PRO A 22 -16.87 -9.22 -9.09
N CYS A 23 -16.52 -10.45 -8.79
CA CYS A 23 -17.29 -11.33 -7.94
C CYS A 23 -17.18 -10.84 -6.48
N LEU A 24 -18.22 -10.15 -6.00
CA LEU A 24 -18.47 -9.92 -4.59
C LEU A 24 -19.16 -11.17 -4.01
N SER A 25 -18.48 -11.96 -3.25
CA SER A 25 -19.12 -12.95 -2.40
C SER A 25 -19.12 -12.50 -0.95
N PHE A 26 -20.31 -12.20 -0.47
CA PHE A 26 -20.67 -12.07 0.95
C PHE A 26 -20.65 -13.46 1.61
N LEU A 27 -20.09 -13.55 2.80
CA LEU A 27 -20.51 -14.55 3.79
C LEU A 27 -20.36 -13.97 5.19
N GLN A 28 -21.52 -13.85 5.84
CA GLN A 28 -21.73 -13.59 7.27
C GLN A 28 -21.40 -14.83 8.09
N GLY A 29 -20.99 -14.61 9.33
CA GLY A 29 -21.16 -15.64 10.33
C GLY A 29 -20.25 -15.60 11.53
N ALA A 30 -20.87 -15.26 12.63
CA ALA A 30 -20.84 -15.82 13.98
C ALA A 30 -19.89 -15.23 15.02
N LEU A 31 -20.58 -14.64 15.95
CA LEU A 31 -20.26 -14.20 17.31
C LEU A 31 -19.92 -15.39 18.22
N LEU A 32 -18.81 -15.33 18.97
CA LEU A 32 -18.69 -16.01 20.25
C LEU A 32 -17.86 -15.17 21.24
N LEU A 33 -18.55 -14.81 22.32
CA LEU A 33 -18.03 -14.25 23.57
C LEU A 33 -17.15 -15.28 24.29
N TRP A 34 -15.98 -14.85 24.79
CA TRP A 34 -15.38 -15.43 25.97
C TRP A 34 -14.81 -14.34 26.88
N ILE A 35 -15.34 -14.33 28.10
CA ILE A 35 -14.93 -13.52 29.25
C ILE A 35 -13.88 -14.36 30.02
N GLY A 36 -12.86 -13.70 30.54
CA GLY A 36 -12.14 -14.30 31.63
C GLY A 36 -10.70 -13.84 31.87
N ILE A 37 -10.57 -13.14 32.95
CA ILE A 37 -9.51 -13.15 33.98
C ILE A 37 -8.30 -12.22 33.77
N CYS A 38 -8.29 -11.19 34.63
CA CYS A 38 -7.15 -10.37 35.05
C CYS A 38 -6.06 -11.20 35.68
N LEU A 39 -4.83 -11.01 35.22
CA LEU A 39 -3.62 -11.22 36.01
C LEU A 39 -2.73 -10.00 35.88
N CYS A 40 -2.63 -9.21 36.96
CA CYS A 40 -1.70 -8.11 37.12
C CYS A 40 -0.26 -8.64 37.17
N GLY A 41 0.53 -8.40 36.13
CA GLY A 41 1.97 -8.53 36.10
C GLY A 41 2.61 -7.21 35.66
N PRO A 42 3.90 -6.95 35.88
CA PRO A 42 4.50 -5.62 35.73
C PRO A 42 4.42 -5.08 34.30
N GLN A 43 3.49 -4.18 34.09
CA GLN A 43 3.13 -3.60 32.77
C GLN A 43 4.06 -2.45 32.33
N THR A 44 5.08 -2.08 33.07
CA THR A 44 5.86 -0.85 32.83
C THR A 44 6.82 -0.93 31.63
N LEU A 45 7.29 -2.12 31.24
CA LEU A 45 8.21 -2.29 30.10
C LEU A 45 7.51 -2.28 28.73
N PHE A 46 6.22 -2.60 28.66
CA PHE A 46 5.46 -2.63 27.40
C PHE A 46 4.94 -1.26 26.97
N ALA A 47 4.63 -0.37 27.91
CA ALA A 47 4.14 0.98 27.64
C ALA A 47 5.21 1.86 26.95
N GLN A 48 6.48 1.71 27.31
CA GLN A 48 7.57 2.50 26.73
C GLN A 48 7.88 2.11 25.27
N LYS A 49 7.72 0.84 24.90
CA LYS A 49 7.88 0.36 23.51
C LYS A 49 6.72 0.77 22.60
N GLY A 50 5.51 0.89 23.13
CA GLY A 50 4.34 1.38 22.40
C GLY A 50 4.52 2.84 21.95
N ASN A 51 4.97 3.71 22.82
CA ASN A 51 5.20 5.12 22.53
C ASN A 51 6.26 5.36 21.45
N GLN A 52 7.31 4.55 21.41
CA GLN A 52 8.36 4.65 20.39
C GLN A 52 7.85 4.23 18.99
N ALA A 53 7.05 3.17 18.91
CA ALA A 53 6.43 2.76 17.65
C ALA A 53 5.52 3.86 17.09
N ASP A 54 4.65 4.42 17.94
CA ASP A 54 3.73 5.48 17.56
C ASP A 54 4.46 6.73 17.06
N ALA A 55 5.57 7.10 17.68
CA ALA A 55 6.39 8.23 17.23
C ALA A 55 6.99 8.02 15.84
N LEU A 56 7.47 6.80 15.51
CA LEU A 56 8.00 6.48 14.18
C LEU A 56 6.92 6.54 13.10
N PHE A 57 5.77 5.90 13.34
CA PHE A 57 4.66 5.92 12.38
C PHE A 57 4.04 7.31 12.23
N LEU A 58 3.98 8.10 13.31
CA LEU A 58 3.52 9.48 13.25
C LEU A 58 4.47 10.32 12.41
N ALA A 59 5.79 10.22 12.63
CA ALA A 59 6.80 10.93 11.83
C ALA A 59 6.71 10.55 10.35
N ALA A 60 6.57 9.26 10.03
CA ALA A 60 6.40 8.80 8.67
C ALA A 60 5.12 9.35 8.02
N SER A 61 4.00 9.32 8.75
CA SER A 61 2.73 9.89 8.28
C SER A 61 2.82 11.40 8.05
N GLN A 62 3.47 12.14 8.97
CA GLN A 62 3.69 13.58 8.80
C GLN A 62 4.57 13.89 7.59
N ARG A 63 5.60 13.06 7.35
CA ARG A 63 6.47 13.19 6.20
C ARG A 63 5.69 13.04 4.88
N ILE A 64 4.79 12.04 4.81
CA ILE A 64 3.92 11.85 3.65
C ILE A 64 2.95 13.03 3.50
N LYS A 65 2.36 13.52 4.58
CA LYS A 65 1.43 14.67 4.55
C LYS A 65 2.09 15.96 4.04
N SER A 66 3.38 16.14 4.27
CA SER A 66 4.12 17.31 3.78
C SER A 66 4.56 17.21 2.31
N GLY A 67 4.26 16.11 1.65
CA GLY A 67 4.65 15.82 0.27
C GLY A 67 6.05 15.20 0.16
N VAL A 68 6.12 14.02 -0.45
CA VAL A 68 7.36 13.29 -0.65
C VAL A 68 7.36 12.55 -1.99
N MET A 69 8.53 12.45 -2.60
CA MET A 69 8.81 11.58 -3.73
C MET A 69 9.76 10.47 -3.28
N ILE A 70 9.44 9.25 -3.63
CA ILE A 70 10.19 8.05 -3.26
C ILE A 70 10.53 7.26 -4.52
N ASP A 71 11.80 6.95 -4.71
CA ASP A 71 12.24 5.93 -5.65
C ASP A 71 12.30 4.59 -4.92
N PHE A 72 11.81 3.55 -5.56
CA PHE A 72 11.71 2.23 -4.96
C PHE A 72 12.11 1.12 -5.93
N ALA A 73 12.51 -0.02 -5.36
CA ALA A 73 12.53 -1.32 -6.00
C ALA A 73 11.45 -2.19 -5.35
N SER A 74 10.75 -2.98 -6.16
CA SER A 74 9.71 -3.89 -5.67
C SER A 74 9.89 -5.28 -6.24
N GLU A 75 9.66 -6.28 -5.41
CA GLU A 75 9.67 -7.69 -5.78
C GLU A 75 8.42 -8.37 -5.23
N THR A 76 7.81 -9.23 -6.06
CA THR A 76 6.74 -10.12 -5.59
C THR A 76 7.23 -11.55 -5.64
N VAL A 77 7.16 -12.23 -4.49
CA VAL A 77 7.56 -13.63 -4.35
C VAL A 77 6.34 -14.50 -4.02
N ASN A 78 6.37 -15.74 -4.47
CA ASN A 78 5.36 -16.74 -4.13
C ASN A 78 5.67 -17.42 -2.78
N THR A 79 4.81 -18.36 -2.36
CA THR A 79 4.97 -19.14 -1.12
C THR A 79 6.24 -20.00 -1.09
N LYS A 80 6.84 -20.28 -2.25
CA LYS A 80 8.09 -21.04 -2.38
C LYS A 80 9.32 -20.15 -2.39
N GLY A 81 9.16 -18.82 -2.22
CA GLY A 81 10.25 -17.84 -2.26
C GLY A 81 10.75 -17.51 -3.68
N GLN A 82 10.07 -17.96 -4.73
CA GLN A 82 10.45 -17.65 -6.11
C GLN A 82 9.95 -16.26 -6.48
N THR A 83 10.80 -15.44 -7.07
CA THR A 83 10.43 -14.12 -7.59
C THR A 83 9.56 -14.29 -8.84
N LEU A 84 8.35 -13.75 -8.75
CA LEU A 84 7.38 -13.73 -9.84
C LEU A 84 7.49 -12.47 -10.69
N HIS A 85 7.84 -11.36 -10.05
CA HIS A 85 7.92 -10.05 -10.68
C HIS A 85 8.90 -9.18 -9.90
N SER A 86 9.68 -8.39 -10.63
CA SER A 86 10.58 -7.39 -10.08
C SER A 86 10.48 -6.12 -10.92
N THR A 87 10.39 -4.97 -10.26
CA THR A 87 10.28 -3.67 -10.93
C THR A 87 10.96 -2.58 -10.10
N LYS A 88 11.23 -1.46 -10.75
CA LYS A 88 11.65 -0.20 -10.12
C LYS A 88 10.69 0.89 -10.52
N GLY A 89 10.53 1.88 -9.65
CA GLY A 89 9.63 2.96 -9.96
C GLY A 89 9.79 4.15 -9.03
N THR A 90 8.94 5.13 -9.25
CA THR A 90 8.83 6.32 -8.43
C THR A 90 7.40 6.48 -7.93
N VAL A 91 7.22 6.95 -6.71
CA VAL A 91 5.92 7.36 -6.20
C VAL A 91 6.00 8.76 -5.61
N LYS A 92 5.07 9.62 -6.03
CA LYS A 92 4.77 10.88 -5.34
C LYS A 92 3.64 10.63 -4.37
N LEU A 93 3.75 11.17 -3.17
CA LEU A 93 2.77 11.01 -2.10
C LEU A 93 2.45 12.35 -1.48
N LEU A 94 1.17 12.60 -1.23
CA LEU A 94 0.67 13.71 -0.46
C LEU A 94 -0.57 13.27 0.32
N ASP A 95 -0.44 13.12 1.65
CA ASP A 95 -1.47 12.57 2.52
C ASP A 95 -1.95 11.18 2.06
N ARG A 96 -3.12 11.07 1.46
CA ARG A 96 -3.69 9.83 0.90
C ARG A 96 -3.52 9.72 -0.61
N CYS A 97 -3.17 10.82 -1.27
CA CYS A 97 -2.99 10.86 -2.72
C CYS A 97 -1.68 10.21 -3.12
N PHE A 98 -1.67 9.52 -4.24
CA PHE A 98 -0.42 9.04 -4.83
C PHE A 98 -0.42 9.09 -6.35
N ARG A 99 0.76 9.28 -6.92
CA ARG A 99 1.07 9.03 -8.32
C ARG A 99 2.25 8.07 -8.39
N LEU A 100 2.00 6.88 -8.89
CA LEU A 100 2.93 5.76 -8.93
C LEU A 100 3.29 5.46 -10.38
N ARG A 101 4.59 5.50 -10.69
CA ARG A 101 5.15 5.15 -12.00
C ARG A 101 6.07 3.95 -11.87
N PHE A 102 5.81 2.91 -12.65
CA PHE A 102 6.65 1.74 -12.74
C PHE A 102 6.40 1.02 -14.06
N ASP A 103 7.43 0.43 -14.64
CA ASP A 103 7.37 -0.19 -15.96
C ASP A 103 6.68 0.75 -16.97
N ASP A 104 5.64 0.27 -17.66
CA ASP A 104 4.82 1.05 -18.60
C ASP A 104 3.55 1.64 -17.97
N LEU A 105 3.43 1.63 -16.67
CA LEU A 105 2.22 2.06 -15.96
C LEU A 105 2.43 3.37 -15.20
N ASP A 106 1.43 4.24 -15.27
CA ASP A 106 1.29 5.46 -14.47
C ASP A 106 -0.04 5.39 -13.74
N VAL A 107 -0.03 5.15 -12.43
CA VAL A 107 -1.23 4.93 -11.60
C VAL A 107 -1.42 6.09 -10.65
N ASN A 108 -2.62 6.64 -10.59
CA ASN A 108 -2.96 7.76 -9.72
C ASN A 108 -4.14 7.41 -8.82
N TYR A 109 -4.15 8.05 -7.67
CA TYR A 109 -5.25 8.06 -6.72
C TYR A 109 -5.42 9.46 -6.13
N ASP A 110 -6.62 10.00 -6.22
CA ASP A 110 -6.96 11.36 -5.82
C ASP A 110 -7.08 11.58 -4.29
N GLY A 111 -6.90 10.51 -3.49
CA GLY A 111 -7.05 10.54 -2.04
C GLY A 111 -8.48 10.35 -1.55
N ASN A 112 -9.45 10.20 -2.45
CA ASN A 112 -10.86 9.99 -2.15
C ASN A 112 -11.37 8.62 -2.63
N SER A 113 -11.71 8.47 -3.89
CA SER A 113 -12.23 7.20 -4.43
C SER A 113 -11.77 6.94 -5.86
N SER A 114 -11.37 7.96 -6.58
CA SER A 114 -11.07 7.85 -8.00
C SER A 114 -9.63 7.43 -8.22
N TYR A 115 -9.49 6.35 -8.95
CA TYR A 115 -8.23 5.86 -9.49
C TYR A 115 -8.22 6.09 -10.99
N SER A 116 -7.04 6.39 -11.52
CA SER A 116 -6.77 6.32 -12.94
C SER A 116 -5.45 5.60 -13.17
N TYR A 117 -5.34 4.90 -14.28
CA TYR A 117 -4.05 4.47 -14.75
C TYR A 117 -3.92 4.65 -16.26
N TYR A 118 -2.71 4.96 -16.69
CA TYR A 118 -2.34 5.01 -18.08
C TYR A 118 -1.33 3.90 -18.38
N ASP A 119 -1.70 3.03 -19.32
CA ASP A 119 -0.84 1.97 -19.86
C ASP A 119 -0.17 2.47 -21.13
N ARG A 120 1.11 2.87 -21.02
CA ARG A 120 1.89 3.40 -22.16
C ARG A 120 2.10 2.39 -23.27
N LYS A 121 2.09 1.10 -22.95
CA LYS A 121 2.33 0.05 -23.95
C LYS A 121 1.13 -0.16 -24.86
N ASN A 122 -0.08 -0.09 -24.28
CA ASN A 122 -1.32 -0.33 -25.03
C ASN A 122 -2.08 0.96 -25.35
N ASP A 123 -1.56 2.11 -24.92
CA ASP A 123 -2.16 3.43 -25.06
C ASP A 123 -3.61 3.49 -24.53
N ASN A 124 -3.84 2.90 -23.34
CA ASN A 124 -5.13 2.86 -22.67
C ASN A 124 -5.13 3.74 -21.42
N PHE A 125 -6.15 4.59 -21.31
CA PHE A 125 -6.42 5.38 -20.09
C PHE A 125 -7.68 4.85 -19.41
N VAL A 126 -7.52 4.31 -18.19
CA VAL A 126 -8.60 3.64 -17.46
C VAL A 126 -8.96 4.42 -16.21
N LEU A 127 -10.26 4.62 -16.00
CA LEU A 127 -10.84 5.23 -14.80
C LEU A 127 -11.63 4.16 -14.03
N PHE A 128 -11.46 4.12 -12.71
CA PHE A 128 -12.22 3.21 -11.85
C PHE A 128 -12.32 3.73 -10.42
N ASP A 129 -13.37 3.33 -9.73
CA ASP A 129 -13.52 3.60 -8.31
C ASP A 129 -12.91 2.48 -7.47
N GLY A 130 -12.27 2.87 -6.37
CA GLY A 130 -11.62 1.96 -5.45
C GLY A 130 -12.13 2.07 -4.02
N ASN A 131 -11.86 1.03 -3.23
CA ASN A 131 -12.20 1.01 -1.83
C ASN A 131 -11.23 1.88 -1.02
N LYS A 132 -11.74 2.95 -0.39
CA LYS A 132 -10.98 3.87 0.46
C LYS A 132 -10.36 3.20 1.69
N GLU A 133 -10.97 2.13 2.19
CA GLU A 133 -10.53 1.43 3.39
C GLU A 133 -9.28 0.57 3.16
N HIS A 134 -9.05 0.18 1.90
CA HIS A 134 -7.99 -0.76 1.54
C HIS A 134 -6.95 -0.16 0.57
N VAL A 135 -6.73 1.16 0.63
CA VAL A 135 -5.77 1.86 -0.23
C VAL A 135 -4.35 1.30 -0.10
N ALA A 136 -3.96 0.85 1.08
CA ALA A 136 -2.65 0.22 1.30
C ALA A 136 -2.50 -1.14 0.58
N ASP A 137 -3.61 -1.82 0.24
CA ASP A 137 -3.57 -3.03 -0.59
C ASP A 137 -3.14 -2.72 -2.02
N MET A 138 -3.39 -1.49 -2.47
CA MET A 138 -3.02 -0.97 -3.79
C MET A 138 -1.58 -0.45 -3.83
N ASN A 139 -1.20 0.28 -2.79
CA ASN A 139 0.14 0.82 -2.63
C ASN A 139 0.61 0.58 -1.18
N PRO A 140 1.50 -0.41 -0.94
CA PRO A 140 1.95 -0.77 0.40
C PRO A 140 2.55 0.38 1.21
N ILE A 141 3.09 1.43 0.56
CA ILE A 141 3.66 2.58 1.26
C ILE A 141 2.57 3.37 2.01
N LEU A 142 1.31 3.34 1.53
CA LEU A 142 0.19 4.02 2.18
C LEU A 142 -0.26 3.41 3.52
N VAL A 143 0.27 2.25 3.90
CA VAL A 143 0.11 1.75 5.27
C VAL A 143 0.62 2.76 6.31
N LEU A 144 1.58 3.60 5.92
CA LEU A 144 2.13 4.66 6.77
C LEU A 144 1.14 5.81 7.01
N SER A 145 0.29 6.13 6.04
CA SER A 145 -0.75 7.16 6.20
C SER A 145 -1.97 6.62 6.97
N SER A 146 -2.23 5.32 6.88
CA SER A 146 -3.37 4.65 7.51
C SER A 146 -2.99 3.78 8.73
N TRP A 147 -1.79 3.93 9.27
CA TRP A 147 -1.21 3.05 10.30
C TRP A 147 -2.09 2.82 11.54
N LYS A 148 -2.98 3.75 11.88
CA LYS A 148 -3.93 3.62 13.00
C LYS A 148 -5.01 2.56 12.76
N GLN A 149 -5.22 2.14 11.50
CA GLN A 149 -6.16 1.10 11.12
C GLN A 149 -5.58 -0.33 11.28
N TYR A 150 -4.39 -0.44 11.89
CA TYR A 150 -3.66 -1.69 12.04
C TYR A 150 -3.27 -1.95 13.50
N LYS A 151 -3.43 -3.19 13.93
CA LYS A 151 -2.78 -3.68 15.15
C LYS A 151 -1.28 -3.80 14.89
N ARG A 152 -0.46 -3.18 15.73
CA ARG A 152 0.99 -3.15 15.59
C ARG A 152 1.67 -4.01 16.63
N SER A 153 2.73 -4.71 16.26
CA SER A 153 3.61 -5.41 17.16
C SER A 153 5.08 -5.26 16.74
N LEU A 154 5.97 -5.05 17.69
CA LEU A 154 7.41 -5.03 17.45
C LEU A 154 7.87 -6.48 17.23
N LEU A 155 8.49 -6.77 16.08
CA LEU A 155 9.07 -8.06 15.77
C LEU A 155 10.54 -8.13 16.22
N SER A 156 11.31 -7.07 15.97
CA SER A 156 12.70 -6.99 16.37
C SER A 156 13.18 -5.55 16.47
N SER A 157 14.18 -5.32 17.34
CA SER A 157 14.90 -4.06 17.45
C SER A 157 16.38 -4.43 17.62
N ALA A 158 17.11 -4.48 16.52
CA ALA A 158 18.51 -4.90 16.48
C ALA A 158 19.26 -4.22 15.34
N ASN A 159 20.56 -4.06 15.47
CA ASN A 159 21.46 -3.52 14.43
C ASN A 159 21.00 -2.16 13.86
N GLY A 160 20.44 -1.29 14.71
CA GLY A 160 19.95 0.01 14.30
C GLY A 160 18.64 -0.03 13.49
N LYS A 161 17.95 -1.17 13.46
CA LYS A 161 16.68 -1.36 12.74
C LYS A 161 15.57 -1.75 13.69
N ASN A 162 14.40 -1.16 13.48
CA ASN A 162 13.15 -1.55 14.13
C ASN A 162 12.21 -2.17 13.09
N LYS A 163 11.77 -3.39 13.35
CA LYS A 163 10.86 -4.14 12.47
C LYS A 163 9.53 -4.34 13.17
N TYR A 164 8.44 -3.90 12.54
CA TYR A 164 7.08 -3.98 13.06
C TYR A 164 6.19 -4.82 12.14
N SER A 165 5.28 -5.58 12.75
CA SER A 165 4.15 -6.20 12.06
C SER A 165 2.91 -5.33 12.23
N LEU A 166 2.17 -5.12 11.15
CA LEU A 166 0.89 -4.41 11.12
C LEU A 166 -0.18 -5.33 10.55
N THR A 167 -1.16 -5.69 11.37
CA THR A 167 -2.30 -6.52 10.96
C THR A 167 -3.53 -5.66 10.81
N PRO A 168 -4.26 -5.69 9.67
CA PRO A 168 -5.48 -4.92 9.48
C PRO A 168 -6.50 -5.18 10.60
N LEU A 169 -7.13 -4.12 11.13
CA LEU A 169 -8.23 -4.23 12.10
C LEU A 169 -9.55 -4.55 11.42
N ALA A 170 -9.76 -4.03 10.21
CA ALA A 170 -10.94 -4.31 9.41
C ALA A 170 -10.81 -5.63 8.64
N SER A 171 -11.94 -6.30 8.42
CA SER A 171 -12.06 -7.42 7.49
C SER A 171 -12.03 -6.94 6.04
N GLY A 172 -11.73 -7.83 5.08
CA GLY A 172 -11.82 -7.52 3.65
C GLY A 172 -10.50 -7.10 2.99
N SER A 173 -9.45 -6.73 3.75
CA SER A 173 -8.12 -6.49 3.18
C SER A 173 -7.59 -7.74 2.47
N ALA A 174 -7.05 -7.58 1.26
CA ALA A 174 -6.34 -8.62 0.53
C ALA A 174 -4.98 -8.94 1.15
N VAL A 175 -4.44 -8.00 1.95
CA VAL A 175 -3.20 -8.16 2.71
C VAL A 175 -3.53 -8.69 4.10
N SER A 176 -2.88 -9.78 4.50
CA SER A 176 -3.01 -10.37 5.83
C SER A 176 -2.20 -9.60 6.88
N ARG A 177 -1.05 -9.09 6.48
CA ARG A 177 -0.16 -8.26 7.33
C ARG A 177 0.83 -7.48 6.48
N PHE A 178 1.29 -6.35 7.03
CA PHE A 178 2.47 -5.66 6.55
C PHE A 178 3.62 -5.87 7.55
N ILE A 179 4.84 -5.89 7.04
CA ILE A 179 6.06 -5.85 7.85
C ILE A 179 6.82 -4.60 7.43
N VAL A 180 7.03 -3.68 8.38
CA VAL A 180 7.64 -2.37 8.13
C VAL A 180 8.95 -2.29 8.88
N THR A 181 10.03 -1.97 8.17
CA THR A 181 11.38 -1.84 8.72
C THR A 181 11.83 -0.39 8.65
N PHE A 182 12.14 0.18 9.81
CA PHE A 182 12.73 1.50 9.93
C PHE A 182 14.21 1.36 10.31
N ASP A 183 15.07 2.09 9.64
CA ASP A 183 16.45 2.28 10.07
C ASP A 183 16.54 3.48 11.04
N ARG A 184 17.45 3.41 12.00
CA ARG A 184 17.65 4.49 12.98
C ARG A 184 17.94 5.82 12.27
N GLY A 185 17.27 6.88 12.71
CA GLY A 185 17.45 8.24 12.19
C GLY A 185 16.72 8.54 10.88
N ARG A 186 15.97 7.58 10.31
CA ARG A 186 15.12 7.82 9.13
C ARG A 186 13.66 8.03 9.52
N ALA A 187 13.03 9.04 8.92
CA ALA A 187 11.60 9.29 9.11
C ALA A 187 10.72 8.28 8.35
N LEU A 188 11.16 7.85 7.16
CA LEU A 188 10.48 6.81 6.38
C LEU A 188 11.15 5.44 6.54
N PRO A 189 10.39 4.35 6.45
CA PRO A 189 10.94 3.01 6.46
C PRO A 189 11.81 2.77 5.23
N THR A 190 12.78 1.87 5.39
CA THR A 190 13.63 1.41 4.27
C THR A 190 13.01 0.24 3.53
N ARG A 191 12.09 -0.50 4.17
CA ARG A 191 11.47 -1.69 3.58
C ARG A 191 10.06 -1.88 4.11
N ILE A 192 9.14 -2.23 3.20
CA ILE A 192 7.76 -2.62 3.51
C ILE A 192 7.47 -3.94 2.79
N GLU A 193 7.00 -4.94 3.53
CA GLU A 193 6.59 -6.23 2.99
C GLU A 193 5.08 -6.35 3.18
N ALA A 194 4.33 -6.54 2.11
CA ALA A 194 2.90 -6.80 2.12
C ALA A 194 2.66 -8.29 1.86
N VAL A 195 2.21 -9.02 2.88
CA VAL A 195 1.89 -10.45 2.79
C VAL A 195 0.41 -10.60 2.46
N SER A 196 0.10 -11.12 1.29
CA SER A 196 -1.29 -11.36 0.88
C SER A 196 -1.90 -12.56 1.61
N ARG A 197 -3.24 -12.64 1.63
CA ARG A 197 -3.95 -13.82 2.16
C ARG A 197 -3.73 -15.08 1.31
N GLU A 198 -3.34 -14.92 0.06
CA GLU A 198 -3.01 -16.00 -0.87
C GLU A 198 -1.54 -16.47 -0.73
N GLY A 199 -0.78 -15.89 0.23
CA GLY A 199 0.59 -16.29 0.53
C GLY A 199 1.67 -15.62 -0.33
N TYR A 200 1.33 -14.72 -1.25
CA TYR A 200 2.32 -13.91 -1.97
C TYR A 200 2.86 -12.81 -1.06
N THR A 201 4.11 -12.46 -1.23
CA THR A 201 4.73 -11.32 -0.53
C THR A 201 5.24 -10.31 -1.55
N THR A 202 4.73 -9.08 -1.47
CA THR A 202 5.29 -7.95 -2.21
C THR A 202 6.20 -7.17 -1.29
N VAL A 203 7.44 -7.05 -1.68
CA VAL A 203 8.48 -6.32 -0.96
C VAL A 203 8.75 -5.01 -1.68
N VAL A 204 8.64 -3.89 -0.96
CA VAL A 204 9.00 -2.57 -1.46
C VAL A 204 10.22 -2.09 -0.67
N SER A 205 11.31 -1.82 -1.36
CA SER A 205 12.54 -1.27 -0.81
C SER A 205 12.68 0.20 -1.25
N VAL A 206 12.75 1.11 -0.28
CA VAL A 206 12.95 2.54 -0.53
C VAL A 206 14.42 2.78 -0.86
N THR A 207 14.71 3.18 -2.10
CA THR A 207 16.07 3.42 -2.57
C THR A 207 16.47 4.89 -2.43
N ARG A 208 15.52 5.81 -2.58
CA ARG A 208 15.73 7.26 -2.44
C ARG A 208 14.46 7.93 -1.92
N GLU A 209 14.64 8.98 -1.14
CA GLU A 209 13.56 9.84 -0.63
C GLU A 209 13.92 11.30 -0.89
N VAL A 210 12.96 12.08 -1.41
CA VAL A 210 13.11 13.51 -1.67
C VAL A 210 11.89 14.25 -1.14
N SER A 211 12.11 15.34 -0.41
CA SER A 211 11.03 16.25 0.00
C SER A 211 10.37 16.90 -1.21
N ALA A 212 9.05 16.93 -1.25
CA ALA A 212 8.28 17.51 -2.35
C ALA A 212 7.14 18.42 -1.83
N PRO A 213 7.46 19.50 -1.09
CA PRO A 213 6.46 20.34 -0.40
C PRO A 213 5.58 21.16 -1.35
N LYS A 214 5.94 21.23 -2.64
CA LYS A 214 5.16 21.93 -3.67
C LYS A 214 4.04 21.09 -4.27
N LEU A 215 3.93 19.81 -3.92
CA LEU A 215 2.84 18.95 -4.39
C LEU A 215 1.48 19.47 -3.92
N LYS A 216 0.51 19.43 -4.83
CA LYS A 216 -0.89 19.81 -4.59
C LYS A 216 -1.80 18.63 -4.96
N ARG A 217 -3.02 18.58 -4.41
CA ARG A 217 -3.97 17.51 -4.75
C ARG A 217 -4.25 17.39 -6.25
N GLY A 218 -4.27 18.51 -6.97
CA GLY A 218 -4.44 18.52 -8.43
C GLY A 218 -3.36 17.74 -9.19
N ASP A 219 -2.17 17.56 -8.62
CA ASP A 219 -1.07 16.80 -9.25
C ASP A 219 -1.35 15.28 -9.27
N PHE A 220 -2.42 14.83 -8.59
CA PHE A 220 -2.83 13.43 -8.46
C PHE A 220 -4.12 13.12 -9.21
N VAL A 221 -4.68 14.09 -9.91
CA VAL A 221 -5.84 13.92 -10.78
C VAL A 221 -5.33 13.86 -12.21
N GLN A 222 -5.49 12.71 -12.87
CA GLN A 222 -5.24 12.57 -14.29
C GLN A 222 -6.55 12.66 -15.06
N THR A 223 -6.49 13.27 -16.23
CA THR A 223 -7.61 13.37 -17.15
C THR A 223 -7.24 12.75 -18.49
N ALA A 224 -8.24 12.26 -19.22
CA ALA A 224 -8.05 11.70 -20.56
C ALA A 224 -7.40 12.70 -21.53
N SER A 225 -7.59 14.01 -21.30
CA SER A 225 -6.99 15.05 -22.13
C SER A 225 -5.45 15.12 -22.06
N GLU A 226 -4.84 14.51 -21.01
CA GLU A 226 -3.37 14.37 -20.93
C GLU A 226 -2.85 13.29 -21.90
N TYR A 227 -3.73 12.43 -22.43
CA TYR A 227 -3.41 11.30 -23.28
C TYR A 227 -4.37 11.28 -24.50
N PRO A 228 -4.24 12.20 -25.46
CA PRO A 228 -5.23 12.42 -26.51
C PRO A 228 -5.33 11.25 -27.51
N SER A 229 -4.32 10.38 -27.59
CA SER A 229 -4.35 9.17 -28.43
C SER A 229 -4.91 7.94 -27.70
N ALA A 230 -4.99 8.00 -26.36
CA ALA A 230 -5.35 6.83 -25.59
C ALA A 230 -6.82 6.44 -25.74
N GLU A 231 -7.08 5.14 -25.81
CA GLU A 231 -8.42 4.59 -25.62
C GLU A 231 -8.86 4.83 -24.18
N VAL A 232 -10.02 5.51 -24.00
CA VAL A 232 -10.57 5.81 -22.67
C VAL A 232 -11.53 4.72 -22.26
N ILE A 233 -11.24 4.04 -21.15
CA ILE A 233 -12.07 3.00 -20.55
C ILE A 233 -12.55 3.50 -19.18
N ASP A 234 -13.83 3.85 -19.09
CA ASP A 234 -14.47 4.28 -17.83
C ASP A 234 -15.22 3.11 -17.18
N LEU A 235 -14.78 2.69 -15.99
CA LEU A 235 -15.32 1.58 -15.23
C LEU A 235 -15.96 2.02 -13.89
N ARG A 236 -16.28 3.31 -13.77
CA ARG A 236 -16.92 3.89 -12.57
C ARG A 236 -18.42 3.68 -12.59
#